data_c49d045b7d233983aea0e1d3bbe82fd9
#
_entry.id   c49d045b7d233983aea0e1d3bbe82fd9
#
_cell.length_a   1.000
_cell.length_b   1.000
_cell.length_c   1.000
_cell.angle_alpha   90.00
_cell.angle_beta   90.00
_cell.angle_gamma   90.00
#
_symmetry.space_group_name_H-M   'P 1'
#
loop_
_entity.id
_entity.type
_entity.pdbx_description
1 polymer ?
#
loop_
_entity_poly.entity_id
_entity_poly.type
_entity_poly.pdbx_seq_one_letter_code
_entity_poly.pdbx_strand_id
1 'polypeptide(L)'
;AIRRQRQMCIRDRDKIWMIWPERTDNWRDGAKPAQQAYAMVAKAISAFEPVNMLVSSAQYANCRNQLPPEITVIEMSTNDAWARDCGPSFLVNDHGDLRACDWTFNAWGGLTDGLYFPWDKDDMVARKICELEHVDSYRTNDFVLEGGSFHVDGEGTVLTTEMCLLSAGRNPSLSKGEIEQKLREYLNCCKVLWLKDGIDPDETNGHIDDVACFIRPGEAACIYTEDKSHPFYRQSQDAYRQLLKMTDAKGRKLKVHKICCTKEPVRLGNFMIDKTSDSIGRPAGELCIASYLNFLIVNGGVIVPQYDDANDALALEQIQSLFPDRKAVGVMTREIVYGGGNIHCITQQIPVRR
;
A
#
# COMPACT_ATOMS: atom_id res chain seq x y z
N ALA A 1 2.15 -24.86 13.58
CA ALA A 1 3.37 -24.22 14.05
C ALA A 1 3.87 -23.21 13.03
N ILE A 2 3.57 -21.94 13.28
CA ILE A 2 3.93 -20.77 12.45
C ILE A 2 5.45 -20.44 12.56
N ARG A 3 6.24 -21.32 13.13
CA ARG A 3 7.57 -21.01 13.69
C ARG A 3 8.67 -20.55 12.73
N ARG A 4 8.45 -20.30 11.42
CA ARG A 4 9.47 -19.77 10.48
C ARG A 4 8.86 -19.13 9.22
N GLN A 5 7.66 -18.60 9.27
CA GLN A 5 7.10 -17.87 8.14
C GLN A 5 7.56 -16.40 8.18
N ARG A 6 7.98 -15.86 7.04
CA ARG A 6 8.45 -14.49 6.91
C ARG A 6 7.72 -13.83 5.73
N GLN A 7 7.09 -12.73 5.99
CA GLN A 7 6.67 -11.84 4.90
C GLN A 7 7.92 -11.16 4.32
N MET A 8 8.02 -11.07 3.00
CA MET A 8 9.17 -10.44 2.36
C MET A 8 8.71 -9.54 1.22
N CYS A 9 8.83 -8.23 1.41
CA CYS A 9 8.54 -7.25 0.38
C CYS A 9 9.56 -7.23 -0.77
N ILE A 10 10.70 -7.93 -0.62
CA ILE A 10 11.87 -7.82 -1.52
C ILE A 10 12.14 -9.12 -2.30
N ARG A 11 11.40 -10.22 -2.04
CA ARG A 11 11.57 -11.50 -2.75
C ARG A 11 10.96 -11.50 -4.14
N ASP A 12 11.41 -12.47 -4.97
CA ASP A 12 10.76 -12.78 -6.24
C ASP A 12 9.28 -13.09 -6.03
N ARG A 13 8.46 -12.58 -6.92
CA ARG A 13 7.02 -12.67 -6.87
C ARG A 13 6.51 -13.61 -7.95
N ASP A 14 5.42 -14.33 -7.63
CA ASP A 14 4.71 -15.16 -8.60
C ASP A 14 3.81 -14.28 -9.48
N LYS A 15 3.07 -13.37 -8.86
CA LYS A 15 2.16 -12.43 -9.53
C LYS A 15 1.72 -11.27 -8.63
N ILE A 16 1.07 -10.30 -9.25
CA ILE A 16 0.43 -9.15 -8.57
C ILE A 16 -1.08 -9.23 -8.75
N TRP A 17 -1.81 -8.97 -7.66
CA TRP A 17 -3.25 -8.76 -7.65
C TRP A 17 -3.57 -7.27 -7.63
N MET A 18 -4.57 -6.89 -8.41
CA MET A 18 -5.15 -5.54 -8.47
C MET A 18 -6.68 -5.65 -8.50
N ILE A 19 -7.37 -4.56 -8.19
CA ILE A 19 -8.83 -4.44 -8.24
C ILE A 19 -9.18 -3.28 -9.16
N TRP A 20 -10.16 -3.47 -10.05
CA TRP A 20 -10.58 -2.44 -11.01
C TRP A 20 -11.40 -1.35 -10.32
N PRO A 21 -11.06 -0.04 -10.47
CA PRO A 21 -11.79 1.03 -9.81
C PRO A 21 -13.12 1.30 -10.53
N GLU A 22 -14.22 1.38 -9.77
CA GLU A 22 -15.56 1.64 -10.32
C GLU A 22 -16.42 2.53 -9.43
N ARG A 23 -16.01 2.78 -8.17
CA ARG A 23 -16.77 3.53 -7.19
C ARG A 23 -16.83 5.02 -7.54
N THR A 24 -18.00 5.53 -7.95
CA THR A 24 -18.16 6.91 -8.48
C THR A 24 -18.16 7.99 -7.41
N ASP A 25 -18.34 7.63 -6.14
CA ASP A 25 -18.22 8.55 -4.99
C ASP A 25 -16.81 8.64 -4.42
N ASN A 26 -15.87 7.89 -4.99
CA ASN A 26 -14.43 8.02 -4.75
C ASN A 26 -13.68 8.47 -6.03
N TRP A 27 -14.02 7.91 -7.18
CA TRP A 27 -13.31 8.13 -8.43
C TRP A 27 -14.10 9.08 -9.33
N ARG A 28 -13.48 10.22 -9.68
CA ARG A 28 -14.12 11.26 -10.51
C ARG A 28 -14.55 10.74 -11.89
N ASP A 29 -15.50 11.41 -12.50
CA ASP A 29 -15.97 11.20 -13.88
C ASP A 29 -16.33 9.72 -14.16
N GLY A 30 -17.02 9.08 -13.21
CA GLY A 30 -17.43 7.67 -13.34
C GLY A 30 -16.24 6.69 -13.36
N ALA A 31 -15.19 7.01 -12.61
CA ALA A 31 -13.94 6.24 -12.50
C ALA A 31 -13.10 6.12 -13.79
N LYS A 32 -13.50 6.69 -14.91
CA LYS A 32 -12.82 6.51 -16.19
C LYS A 32 -11.35 6.94 -16.20
N PRO A 33 -10.96 8.11 -15.64
CA PRO A 33 -9.56 8.49 -15.57
C PRO A 33 -8.73 7.56 -14.66
N ALA A 34 -9.30 7.14 -13.53
CA ALA A 34 -8.67 6.17 -12.64
C ALA A 34 -8.48 4.81 -13.32
N GLN A 35 -9.48 4.32 -14.06
CA GLN A 35 -9.40 3.08 -14.86
C GLN A 35 -8.25 3.12 -15.86
N GLN A 36 -8.05 4.25 -16.55
CA GLN A 36 -6.91 4.43 -17.46
C GLN A 36 -5.57 4.37 -16.72
N ALA A 37 -5.47 5.03 -15.56
CA ALA A 37 -4.26 5.01 -14.74
C ALA A 37 -3.96 3.59 -14.20
N TYR A 38 -4.98 2.86 -13.73
CA TYR A 38 -4.83 1.46 -13.30
C TYR A 38 -4.38 0.56 -14.45
N ALA A 39 -4.93 0.75 -15.65
CA ALA A 39 -4.50 0.01 -16.83
C ALA A 39 -3.02 0.29 -17.19
N MET A 40 -2.57 1.55 -17.06
CA MET A 40 -1.15 1.91 -17.26
C MET A 40 -0.24 1.24 -16.22
N VAL A 41 -0.63 1.24 -14.95
CA VAL A 41 0.13 0.57 -13.87
C VAL A 41 0.16 -0.93 -14.11
N ALA A 42 -0.98 -1.57 -14.39
CA ALA A 42 -1.07 -3.00 -14.66
C ALA A 42 -0.18 -3.41 -15.85
N LYS A 43 -0.19 -2.62 -16.93
CA LYS A 43 0.68 -2.82 -18.10
C LYS A 43 2.17 -2.64 -17.77
N ALA A 44 2.52 -1.67 -16.93
CA ALA A 44 3.91 -1.49 -16.51
C ALA A 44 4.41 -2.68 -15.68
N ILE A 45 3.55 -3.23 -14.79
CA ILE A 45 3.86 -4.42 -13.99
C ILE A 45 3.96 -5.66 -14.86
N SER A 46 3.06 -5.85 -15.84
CA SER A 46 3.00 -7.06 -16.68
C SER A 46 4.24 -7.26 -17.55
N ALA A 47 5.06 -6.21 -17.74
CA ALA A 47 6.37 -6.32 -18.36
C ALA A 47 7.41 -7.08 -17.50
N PHE A 48 7.15 -7.30 -16.22
CA PHE A 48 8.06 -7.91 -15.26
C PHE A 48 7.50 -9.19 -14.63
N GLU A 49 6.18 -9.23 -14.37
CA GLU A 49 5.53 -10.38 -13.71
C GLU A 49 4.02 -10.41 -14.03
N PRO A 50 3.37 -11.58 -13.90
CA PRO A 50 1.94 -11.72 -14.16
C PRO A 50 1.07 -10.81 -13.30
N VAL A 51 -0.03 -10.31 -13.87
CA VAL A 51 -1.02 -9.48 -13.18
C VAL A 51 -2.39 -10.14 -13.26
N ASN A 52 -3.07 -10.23 -12.12
CA ASN A 52 -4.48 -10.58 -12.02
C ASN A 52 -5.28 -9.33 -11.61
N MET A 53 -6.30 -9.00 -12.41
CA MET A 53 -7.20 -7.88 -12.15
C MET A 53 -8.58 -8.40 -11.76
N LEU A 54 -8.99 -8.09 -10.52
CA LEU A 54 -10.35 -8.34 -10.04
C LEU A 54 -11.28 -7.25 -10.56
N VAL A 55 -12.48 -7.62 -10.95
CA VAL A 55 -13.46 -6.68 -11.51
C VAL A 55 -14.89 -7.18 -11.27
N SER A 56 -15.84 -6.27 -11.06
CA SER A 56 -17.25 -6.65 -10.98
C SER A 56 -17.78 -7.16 -12.33
N SER A 57 -18.86 -7.92 -12.30
CA SER A 57 -19.54 -8.38 -13.53
C SER A 57 -19.97 -7.20 -14.42
N ALA A 58 -20.40 -6.09 -13.81
CA ALA A 58 -20.84 -4.90 -14.53
C ALA A 58 -19.71 -4.22 -15.32
N GLN A 59 -18.47 -4.28 -14.83
CA GLN A 59 -17.31 -3.66 -15.46
C GLN A 59 -16.42 -4.64 -16.22
N TYR A 60 -16.75 -5.94 -16.24
CA TYR A 60 -15.89 -6.98 -16.84
C TYR A 60 -15.50 -6.67 -18.29
N ALA A 61 -16.47 -6.39 -19.16
CA ALA A 61 -16.21 -6.09 -20.58
C ALA A 61 -15.38 -4.79 -20.74
N ASN A 62 -15.67 -3.77 -19.94
CA ASN A 62 -14.91 -2.51 -19.93
C ASN A 62 -13.46 -2.74 -19.51
N CYS A 63 -13.24 -3.43 -18.41
CA CYS A 63 -11.91 -3.78 -17.90
C CYS A 63 -11.12 -4.61 -18.93
N ARG A 64 -11.73 -5.69 -19.44
CA ARG A 64 -11.08 -6.57 -20.43
C ARG A 64 -10.65 -5.83 -21.70
N ASN A 65 -11.45 -4.88 -22.17
CA ASN A 65 -11.15 -4.09 -23.36
C ASN A 65 -10.01 -3.07 -23.16
N GLN A 66 -9.75 -2.64 -21.94
CA GLN A 66 -8.68 -1.67 -21.62
C GLN A 66 -7.35 -2.34 -21.29
N LEU A 67 -7.36 -3.63 -20.94
CA LEU A 67 -6.16 -4.36 -20.52
C LEU A 67 -5.61 -5.24 -21.65
N PRO A 68 -4.29 -5.38 -21.78
CA PRO A 68 -3.69 -6.30 -22.72
C PRO A 68 -4.03 -7.77 -22.39
N PRO A 69 -4.01 -8.69 -23.38
CA PRO A 69 -4.50 -10.07 -23.22
C PRO A 69 -3.73 -10.90 -22.18
N GLU A 70 -2.46 -10.58 -21.91
CA GLU A 70 -1.63 -11.26 -20.93
C GLU A 70 -2.03 -10.99 -19.48
N ILE A 71 -2.81 -9.93 -19.21
CA ILE A 71 -3.35 -9.65 -17.87
C ILE A 71 -4.62 -10.50 -17.69
N THR A 72 -4.63 -11.32 -16.66
CA THR A 72 -5.79 -12.13 -16.29
C THR A 72 -6.87 -11.26 -15.64
N VAL A 73 -8.10 -11.32 -16.14
CA VAL A 73 -9.26 -10.61 -15.57
C VAL A 73 -10.18 -11.62 -14.93
N ILE A 74 -10.51 -11.41 -13.67
CA ILE A 74 -11.29 -12.33 -12.83
C ILE A 74 -12.48 -11.58 -12.25
N GLU A 75 -13.68 -12.14 -12.42
CA GLU A 75 -14.89 -11.55 -11.84
C GLU A 75 -14.92 -11.72 -10.32
N MET A 76 -14.98 -10.59 -9.61
CA MET A 76 -15.13 -10.52 -8.16
C MET A 76 -15.75 -9.17 -7.78
N SER A 77 -16.84 -9.20 -7.03
CA SER A 77 -17.42 -7.97 -6.47
C SER A 77 -16.62 -7.46 -5.28
N THR A 78 -16.32 -6.18 -5.26
CA THR A 78 -15.66 -5.42 -4.19
C THR A 78 -16.46 -4.17 -3.85
N ASN A 79 -16.08 -3.45 -2.79
CA ASN A 79 -16.66 -2.15 -2.48
C ASN A 79 -15.80 -1.01 -3.04
N ASP A 80 -14.44 -1.16 -3.05
CA ASP A 80 -13.51 -0.25 -3.71
C ASP A 80 -12.27 -1.03 -4.25
N ALA A 81 -11.20 -0.34 -4.63
CA ALA A 81 -10.13 -0.87 -5.47
C ALA A 81 -8.74 -0.88 -4.79
N TRP A 82 -8.67 -1.14 -3.49
CA TRP A 82 -7.46 -1.05 -2.67
C TRP A 82 -6.91 -2.43 -2.30
N ALA A 83 -6.32 -3.12 -3.28
CA ALA A 83 -5.85 -4.50 -3.14
C ALA A 83 -4.78 -4.70 -2.06
N ARG A 84 -4.00 -3.68 -1.73
CA ARG A 84 -3.01 -3.72 -0.65
C ARG A 84 -3.66 -3.93 0.71
N ASP A 85 -4.75 -3.22 0.95
CA ASP A 85 -5.33 -3.09 2.28
C ASP A 85 -6.40 -4.13 2.57
N CYS A 86 -7.21 -4.47 1.57
CA CYS A 86 -8.21 -5.54 1.69
C CYS A 86 -7.72 -6.92 1.24
N GLY A 87 -6.52 -6.99 0.63
CA GLY A 87 -5.90 -8.24 0.19
C GLY A 87 -5.11 -8.97 1.28
N PRO A 88 -4.76 -10.25 1.06
CA PRO A 88 -4.06 -11.07 2.05
C PRO A 88 -2.59 -10.70 2.15
N SER A 89 -2.02 -10.75 3.36
CA SER A 89 -0.57 -10.66 3.55
C SER A 89 0.05 -12.06 3.52
N PHE A 90 0.79 -12.37 2.46
CA PHE A 90 1.39 -13.69 2.29
C PHE A 90 2.68 -13.87 3.08
N LEU A 91 2.85 -15.05 3.61
CA LEU A 91 4.00 -15.51 4.41
C LEU A 91 4.61 -16.74 3.78
N VAL A 92 5.93 -16.81 3.70
CA VAL A 92 6.68 -17.96 3.18
C VAL A 92 7.59 -18.50 4.26
N ASN A 93 7.60 -19.82 4.44
CA ASN A 93 8.56 -20.47 5.34
C ASN A 93 9.88 -20.83 4.64
N ASP A 94 10.84 -21.41 5.39
CA ASP A 94 12.15 -21.80 4.86
C ASP A 94 12.07 -23.01 3.88
N HIS A 95 10.92 -23.70 3.82
CA HIS A 95 10.65 -24.81 2.90
C HIS A 95 9.92 -24.35 1.63
N GLY A 96 9.55 -23.06 1.54
CA GLY A 96 8.79 -22.49 0.42
C GLY A 96 7.27 -22.65 0.53
N ASP A 97 6.76 -23.17 1.66
CA ASP A 97 5.31 -23.24 1.87
C ASP A 97 4.74 -21.85 2.06
N LEU A 98 3.61 -21.59 1.40
CA LEU A 98 2.91 -20.32 1.41
C LEU A 98 1.69 -20.40 2.33
N ARG A 99 1.50 -19.36 3.13
CA ARG A 99 0.32 -19.09 3.97
C ARG A 99 -0.02 -17.62 3.87
N ALA A 100 -1.22 -17.25 4.29
CA ALA A 100 -1.66 -15.86 4.29
C ALA A 100 -2.29 -15.45 5.61
N CYS A 101 -2.12 -14.18 5.99
CA CYS A 101 -2.96 -13.51 6.96
C CYS A 101 -4.12 -12.84 6.21
N ASP A 102 -5.32 -13.17 6.64
CA ASP A 102 -6.58 -12.56 6.22
C ASP A 102 -6.99 -11.58 7.34
N TRP A 103 -6.59 -10.31 7.17
CA TRP A 103 -6.84 -9.26 8.16
C TRP A 103 -8.31 -8.87 8.19
N THR A 104 -8.81 -8.48 9.36
CA THR A 104 -10.10 -7.80 9.43
C THR A 104 -9.94 -6.40 8.81
N PHE A 105 -10.67 -6.13 7.74
CA PHE A 105 -10.72 -4.85 7.06
C PHE A 105 -12.00 -4.09 7.42
N ASN A 106 -11.90 -2.81 7.70
CA ASN A 106 -13.02 -1.96 8.13
C ASN A 106 -13.05 -0.57 7.47
N ALA A 107 -12.59 -0.47 6.22
CA ALA A 107 -12.50 0.78 5.48
C ALA A 107 -11.72 1.88 6.24
N TRP A 108 -10.61 1.50 6.87
CA TRP A 108 -9.65 2.35 7.61
C TRP A 108 -10.16 3.06 8.86
N GLY A 109 -11.30 2.67 9.39
CA GLY A 109 -11.77 3.30 10.63
C GLY A 109 -13.13 2.79 11.13
N GLY A 110 -13.75 1.88 10.38
CA GLY A 110 -15.03 1.31 10.76
C GLY A 110 -16.14 2.37 10.86
N LEU A 111 -16.93 2.28 11.91
CA LEU A 111 -17.98 3.26 12.17
C LEU A 111 -17.49 4.55 12.83
N THR A 112 -16.21 4.63 13.20
CA THR A 112 -15.62 5.81 13.87
C THR A 112 -15.17 6.86 12.86
N ASP A 113 -14.33 6.47 11.93
CA ASP A 113 -13.72 7.33 10.92
C ASP A 113 -13.46 6.62 9.57
N GLY A 114 -14.14 5.48 9.33
CA GLY A 114 -14.07 4.76 8.06
C GLY A 114 -14.57 5.58 6.87
N LEU A 115 -13.94 5.37 5.71
CA LEU A 115 -14.18 6.21 4.53
C LEU A 115 -15.49 5.89 3.81
N TYR A 116 -15.99 4.66 3.93
CA TYR A 116 -17.24 4.22 3.32
C TYR A 116 -17.91 3.08 4.09
N PHE A 117 -19.19 2.88 3.83
CA PHE A 117 -20.01 1.81 4.36
C PHE A 117 -21.03 1.35 3.28
N PRO A 118 -21.26 0.03 3.09
CA PRO A 118 -20.58 -1.10 3.74
C PRO A 118 -19.19 -1.37 3.17
N TRP A 119 -18.38 -2.20 3.86
CA TRP A 119 -17.08 -2.72 3.40
C TRP A 119 -17.02 -4.26 3.41
N ASP A 120 -18.16 -4.91 3.48
CA ASP A 120 -18.31 -6.36 3.62
C ASP A 120 -17.68 -7.16 2.47
N LYS A 121 -17.72 -6.62 1.26
CA LYS A 121 -17.13 -7.27 0.10
C LYS A 121 -15.60 -7.15 0.12
N ASP A 122 -15.08 -6.01 0.53
CA ASP A 122 -13.65 -5.77 0.64
C ASP A 122 -13.04 -6.60 1.77
N ASP A 123 -13.74 -6.74 2.91
CA ASP A 123 -13.33 -7.62 4.01
C ASP A 123 -13.26 -9.12 3.62
N MET A 124 -13.85 -9.50 2.50
CA MET A 124 -13.80 -10.86 1.95
C MET A 124 -12.75 -11.05 0.85
N VAL A 125 -12.11 -10.00 0.36
CA VAL A 125 -11.16 -10.08 -0.78
C VAL A 125 -9.97 -10.98 -0.42
N ALA A 126 -9.38 -10.82 0.75
CA ALA A 126 -8.22 -11.60 1.19
C ALA A 126 -8.53 -13.11 1.13
N ARG A 127 -9.65 -13.52 1.72
CA ARG A 127 -10.09 -14.92 1.72
C ARG A 127 -10.31 -15.45 0.31
N LYS A 128 -11.00 -14.69 -0.55
CA LYS A 128 -11.29 -15.11 -1.93
C LYS A 128 -10.02 -15.24 -2.78
N ILE A 129 -9.05 -14.34 -2.62
CA ILE A 129 -7.75 -14.46 -3.27
C ILE A 129 -7.03 -15.74 -2.80
N CYS A 130 -7.04 -16.03 -1.50
CA CYS A 130 -6.45 -17.25 -0.95
C CYS A 130 -7.10 -18.53 -1.51
N GLU A 131 -8.42 -18.54 -1.66
CA GLU A 131 -9.17 -19.65 -2.28
C GLU A 131 -8.77 -19.84 -3.75
N LEU A 132 -8.66 -18.75 -4.54
CA LEU A 132 -8.22 -18.79 -5.94
C LEU A 132 -6.76 -19.27 -6.09
N GLU A 133 -5.91 -18.93 -5.14
CA GLU A 133 -4.50 -19.32 -5.14
C GLU A 133 -4.23 -20.67 -4.44
N HIS A 134 -5.27 -21.32 -3.92
CA HIS A 134 -5.16 -22.56 -3.15
C HIS A 134 -4.16 -22.44 -1.98
N VAL A 135 -4.26 -21.33 -1.24
CA VAL A 135 -3.42 -21.02 -0.07
C VAL A 135 -4.28 -20.98 1.18
N ASP A 136 -3.85 -21.70 2.22
CA ASP A 136 -4.50 -21.59 3.53
C ASP A 136 -4.27 -20.19 4.12
N SER A 137 -5.31 -19.62 4.73
CA SER A 137 -5.26 -18.33 5.38
C SER A 137 -5.64 -18.41 6.86
N TYR A 138 -5.14 -17.43 7.63
CA TYR A 138 -5.49 -17.21 9.03
C TYR A 138 -6.32 -15.93 9.12
N ARG A 139 -7.61 -16.07 9.42
CA ARG A 139 -8.49 -14.92 9.65
C ARG A 139 -8.22 -14.31 11.03
N THR A 140 -8.02 -12.99 11.07
CA THR A 140 -7.78 -12.22 12.30
C THR A 140 -9.08 -11.56 12.78
N ASN A 141 -10.02 -12.34 13.30
CA ASN A 141 -11.36 -11.84 13.67
C ASN A 141 -11.37 -10.70 14.71
N ASP A 142 -10.31 -10.56 15.47
CA ASP A 142 -10.16 -9.63 16.60
C ASP A 142 -9.03 -8.63 16.41
N PHE A 143 -8.53 -8.49 15.17
CA PHE A 143 -7.41 -7.61 14.88
C PHE A 143 -7.55 -6.97 13.50
N VAL A 144 -7.85 -5.68 13.48
CA VAL A 144 -7.91 -4.85 12.26
C VAL A 144 -6.49 -4.46 11.85
N LEU A 145 -6.12 -4.74 10.61
CA LEU A 145 -4.85 -4.34 10.02
C LEU A 145 -4.99 -4.22 8.51
N GLU A 146 -4.25 -3.34 7.90
CA GLU A 146 -4.15 -3.17 6.44
C GLU A 146 -2.71 -3.37 5.97
N GLY A 147 -2.53 -3.86 4.74
CA GLY A 147 -1.20 -4.10 4.17
C GLY A 147 -0.34 -2.85 3.98
N GLY A 148 -0.96 -1.67 3.85
CA GLY A 148 -0.29 -0.36 3.77
C GLY A 148 0.15 0.19 5.13
N SER A 149 -0.43 -0.30 6.24
CA SER A 149 -0.16 0.18 7.59
C SER A 149 1.18 -0.31 8.16
N PHE A 150 1.84 -1.28 7.53
CA PHE A 150 3.12 -1.82 7.98
C PHE A 150 4.05 -2.16 6.81
N HIS A 151 5.35 -2.14 7.08
CA HIS A 151 6.38 -2.59 6.15
C HIS A 151 7.36 -3.54 6.84
N VAL A 152 7.89 -4.54 6.13
CA VAL A 152 8.79 -5.55 6.71
C VAL A 152 10.13 -5.61 5.98
N ASP A 153 11.21 -5.90 6.72
CA ASP A 153 12.55 -6.06 6.16
C ASP A 153 12.86 -7.51 5.70
N GLY A 154 11.97 -8.46 6.02
CA GLY A 154 12.16 -9.89 5.75
C GLY A 154 13.14 -10.59 6.70
N GLU A 155 13.71 -9.88 7.68
CA GLU A 155 14.63 -10.44 8.69
C GLU A 155 14.11 -10.24 10.13
N GLY A 156 12.81 -9.99 10.26
CA GLY A 156 12.10 -9.94 11.55
C GLY A 156 11.83 -8.56 12.08
N THR A 157 12.04 -7.49 11.27
CA THR A 157 11.68 -6.12 11.63
C THR A 157 10.39 -5.72 10.92
N VAL A 158 9.46 -5.11 11.67
CA VAL A 158 8.26 -4.44 11.16
C VAL A 158 8.40 -2.93 11.44
N LEU A 159 8.03 -2.11 10.48
CA LEU A 159 7.93 -0.66 10.58
C LEU A 159 6.48 -0.24 10.43
N THR A 160 5.97 0.62 11.30
CA THR A 160 4.59 1.12 11.32
C THR A 160 4.51 2.50 11.98
N THR A 161 3.31 3.07 12.08
CA THR A 161 3.05 4.35 12.77
C THR A 161 2.15 4.18 13.98
N GLU A 162 2.37 4.98 15.03
CA GLU A 162 1.45 5.08 16.17
C GLU A 162 0.13 5.72 15.75
N MET A 163 0.20 6.74 14.90
CA MET A 163 -0.97 7.45 14.38
C MET A 163 -1.99 6.48 13.77
N CYS A 164 -1.53 5.47 13.01
CA CYS A 164 -2.39 4.46 12.40
C CYS A 164 -2.85 3.39 13.41
N LEU A 165 -1.92 2.58 13.91
CA LEU A 165 -2.31 1.36 14.64
C LEU A 165 -2.89 1.63 16.04
N LEU A 166 -2.64 2.81 16.62
CA LEU A 166 -3.23 3.22 17.90
C LEU A 166 -4.45 4.13 17.73
N SER A 167 -4.95 4.31 16.50
CA SER A 167 -6.16 5.09 16.26
C SER A 167 -7.41 4.41 16.81
N ALA A 168 -8.42 5.21 17.14
CA ALA A 168 -9.70 4.70 17.65
C ALA A 168 -10.46 3.84 16.64
N GLY A 169 -10.19 4.03 15.35
CA GLY A 169 -10.82 3.30 14.25
C GLY A 169 -10.19 1.93 13.95
N ARG A 170 -9.10 1.53 14.65
CA ARG A 170 -8.45 0.22 14.42
C ARG A 170 -8.69 -0.75 15.57
N ASN A 171 -7.85 -0.71 16.59
CA ASN A 171 -7.87 -1.67 17.70
C ASN A 171 -7.92 -0.96 19.06
N PRO A 172 -8.96 -0.17 19.36
CA PRO A 172 -8.99 0.70 20.56
C PRO A 172 -8.99 -0.06 21.89
N SER A 173 -9.34 -1.35 21.88
CA SER A 173 -9.31 -2.21 23.07
C SER A 173 -7.92 -2.79 23.36
N LEU A 174 -6.96 -2.65 22.44
CA LEU A 174 -5.63 -3.23 22.58
C LEU A 174 -4.60 -2.14 22.95
N SER A 175 -3.75 -2.46 23.91
CA SER A 175 -2.56 -1.68 24.20
C SER A 175 -1.52 -1.82 23.09
N LYS A 176 -0.58 -0.89 23.00
CA LYS A 176 0.56 -0.97 22.07
C LYS A 176 1.33 -2.29 22.19
N GLY A 177 1.54 -2.79 23.42
CA GLY A 177 2.21 -4.07 23.66
C GLY A 177 1.43 -5.28 23.13
N GLU A 178 0.11 -5.27 23.24
CA GLU A 178 -0.76 -6.33 22.69
C GLU A 178 -0.77 -6.27 21.15
N ILE A 179 -0.79 -5.08 20.55
CA ILE A 179 -0.66 -4.91 19.09
C ILE A 179 0.70 -5.46 18.62
N GLU A 180 1.81 -5.14 19.31
CA GLU A 180 3.12 -5.71 19.00
C GLU A 180 3.13 -7.24 19.11
N GLN A 181 2.46 -7.79 20.12
CA GLN A 181 2.36 -9.24 20.28
C GLN A 181 1.62 -9.88 19.10
N LYS A 182 0.50 -9.30 18.66
CA LYS A 182 -0.22 -9.78 17.47
C LYS A 182 0.64 -9.67 16.19
N LEU A 183 1.35 -8.57 15.99
CA LEU A 183 2.28 -8.43 14.85
C LEU A 183 3.37 -9.50 14.89
N ARG A 184 3.93 -9.83 16.07
CA ARG A 184 4.90 -10.91 16.23
C ARG A 184 4.32 -12.27 15.88
N GLU A 185 3.10 -12.54 16.32
CA GLU A 185 2.42 -13.83 16.09
C GLU A 185 2.07 -14.02 14.62
N TYR A 186 1.46 -13.02 13.99
CA TYR A 186 0.99 -13.13 12.60
C TYR A 186 2.10 -12.94 11.57
N LEU A 187 3.01 -11.98 11.76
CA LEU A 187 4.07 -11.65 10.80
C LEU A 187 5.41 -12.34 11.09
N ASN A 188 5.49 -13.11 12.19
CA ASN A 188 6.74 -13.74 12.65
C ASN A 188 7.89 -12.73 12.75
N CYS A 189 7.60 -11.52 13.25
CA CYS A 189 8.62 -10.52 13.50
C CYS A 189 9.16 -10.62 14.94
N CYS A 190 10.38 -10.10 15.14
CA CYS A 190 11.02 -10.02 16.45
C CYS A 190 11.00 -8.62 17.02
N LYS A 191 10.87 -7.61 16.15
CA LYS A 191 10.95 -6.21 16.52
C LYS A 191 9.98 -5.36 15.72
N VAL A 192 9.24 -4.49 16.41
CA VAL A 192 8.38 -3.49 15.79
C VAL A 192 9.01 -2.11 15.99
N LEU A 193 9.18 -1.38 14.91
CA LEU A 193 9.65 -0.01 14.87
C LEU A 193 8.44 0.92 14.67
N TRP A 194 8.30 1.91 15.52
CA TRP A 194 7.19 2.84 15.50
C TRP A 194 7.66 4.23 15.13
N LEU A 195 7.17 4.76 14.01
CA LEU A 195 7.14 6.21 13.83
C LEU A 195 5.95 6.77 14.60
N LYS A 196 6.09 7.97 15.12
CA LYS A 196 5.00 8.60 15.88
C LYS A 196 3.83 8.94 14.98
N ASP A 197 4.11 9.65 13.90
CA ASP A 197 3.11 10.19 12.99
C ASP A 197 3.37 9.67 11.56
N GLY A 198 2.29 9.49 10.79
CA GLY A 198 2.30 9.42 9.35
C GLY A 198 2.17 10.81 8.73
N ILE A 199 1.69 10.91 7.49
CA ILE A 199 1.29 12.18 6.88
C ILE A 199 -0.10 12.57 7.39
N ASP A 200 -0.32 13.85 7.65
CA ASP A 200 -1.59 14.41 8.07
C ASP A 200 -1.94 15.60 7.14
N PRO A 201 -3.14 15.68 6.56
CA PRO A 201 -4.24 14.75 6.70
C PRO A 201 -4.09 13.52 5.79
N ASP A 202 -4.19 12.32 6.35
CA ASP A 202 -4.21 11.07 5.61
C ASP A 202 -5.48 10.31 5.97
N GLU A 203 -6.26 9.95 4.98
CA GLU A 203 -7.53 9.22 5.13
C GLU A 203 -7.33 7.83 5.74
N THR A 204 -6.11 7.27 5.69
CA THR A 204 -5.75 5.99 6.29
C THR A 204 -5.22 6.13 7.72
N ASN A 205 -5.30 7.32 8.34
CA ASN A 205 -4.70 7.65 9.63
C ASN A 205 -3.17 7.49 9.67
N GLY A 206 -2.49 7.87 8.59
CA GLY A 206 -1.04 7.90 8.53
C GLY A 206 -0.37 6.54 8.28
N HIS A 207 -0.77 5.85 7.23
CA HIS A 207 -0.09 4.64 6.76
C HIS A 207 1.40 4.85 6.56
N ILE A 208 2.18 3.82 6.86
CA ILE A 208 3.65 3.90 6.76
C ILE A 208 4.14 3.92 5.31
N ASP A 209 3.42 3.33 4.36
CA ASP A 209 3.85 3.18 2.97
C ASP A 209 3.92 4.49 2.19
N ASP A 210 3.35 5.58 2.72
CA ASP A 210 3.52 6.93 2.21
C ASP A 210 4.67 7.71 2.86
N VAL A 211 5.21 7.21 3.97
CA VAL A 211 6.22 7.92 4.78
C VAL A 211 7.59 7.27 4.69
N ALA A 212 7.66 5.95 4.86
CA ALA A 212 8.91 5.19 4.86
C ALA A 212 8.70 3.72 4.49
N CYS A 213 9.71 3.12 3.88
CA CYS A 213 9.72 1.71 3.55
C CYS A 213 11.13 1.11 3.71
N PHE A 214 11.22 -0.20 3.89
CA PHE A 214 12.50 -0.90 3.77
C PHE A 214 12.85 -1.13 2.30
N ILE A 215 14.09 -0.83 1.94
CA ILE A 215 14.66 -1.11 0.63
C ILE A 215 15.30 -2.50 0.63
N ARG A 216 15.97 -2.80 1.72
CA ARG A 216 16.57 -4.10 2.08
C ARG A 216 16.80 -4.16 3.58
N PRO A 217 17.15 -5.34 4.15
CA PRO A 217 17.47 -5.43 5.57
C PRO A 217 18.55 -4.44 6.00
N GLY A 218 18.27 -3.66 7.05
CA GLY A 218 19.15 -2.60 7.55
C GLY A 218 19.12 -1.27 6.80
N GLU A 219 18.38 -1.17 5.68
CA GLU A 219 18.25 0.07 4.90
C GLU A 219 16.79 0.45 4.69
N ALA A 220 16.43 1.69 4.96
CA ALA A 220 15.10 2.26 4.75
C ALA A 220 15.17 3.51 3.86
N ALA A 221 14.11 3.78 3.11
CA ALA A 221 13.84 5.06 2.48
C ALA A 221 12.78 5.83 3.26
N CYS A 222 12.87 7.15 3.24
CA CYS A 222 11.93 8.05 3.89
C CYS A 222 11.69 9.26 2.99
N ILE A 223 10.44 9.74 2.91
CA ILE A 223 10.17 11.03 2.27
C ILE A 223 10.94 12.13 2.97
N TYR A 224 11.39 13.13 2.21
CA TYR A 224 12.16 14.22 2.76
C TYR A 224 12.03 15.50 1.94
N THR A 225 11.79 16.61 2.61
CA THR A 225 11.87 17.94 2.02
C THR A 225 12.57 18.92 2.97
N GLU A 226 13.33 19.88 2.43
CA GLU A 226 13.93 20.99 3.17
C GLU A 226 13.06 22.26 3.07
N ASP A 227 12.04 22.24 2.22
CA ASP A 227 11.12 23.35 2.05
C ASP A 227 10.17 23.42 3.26
N LYS A 228 10.37 24.43 4.09
CA LYS A 228 9.55 24.68 5.30
C LYS A 228 8.10 25.03 5.00
N SER A 229 7.79 25.45 3.77
CA SER A 229 6.43 25.77 3.34
C SER A 229 5.67 24.53 2.84
N HIS A 230 6.38 23.44 2.53
CA HIS A 230 5.76 22.20 2.07
C HIS A 230 4.93 21.54 3.19
N PRO A 231 3.68 21.11 2.93
CA PRO A 231 2.80 20.53 3.96
C PRO A 231 3.42 19.32 4.68
N PHE A 232 4.25 18.52 3.98
CA PHE A 232 4.90 17.35 4.56
C PHE A 232 6.25 17.63 5.23
N TYR A 233 6.66 18.92 5.35
CA TYR A 233 7.97 19.27 5.91
C TYR A 233 8.16 18.69 7.32
N ARG A 234 7.25 18.98 8.24
CA ARG A 234 7.35 18.55 9.63
C ARG A 234 7.44 17.04 9.75
N GLN A 235 6.49 16.32 9.13
CA GLN A 235 6.39 14.87 9.21
C GLN A 235 7.62 14.18 8.60
N SER A 236 8.09 14.64 7.43
CA SER A 236 9.27 14.09 6.77
C SER A 236 10.55 14.27 7.60
N GLN A 237 10.74 15.45 8.21
CA GLN A 237 11.87 15.72 9.08
C GLN A 237 11.83 14.87 10.36
N ASP A 238 10.65 14.70 10.96
CA ASP A 238 10.46 13.92 12.17
C ASP A 238 10.66 12.42 11.92
N ALA A 239 10.07 11.89 10.85
CA ALA A 239 10.26 10.51 10.44
C ALA A 239 11.75 10.19 10.17
N TYR A 240 12.43 11.03 9.40
CA TYR A 240 13.86 10.86 9.12
C TYR A 240 14.70 10.84 10.42
N ARG A 241 14.47 11.78 11.34
CA ARG A 241 15.18 11.84 12.63
C ARG A 241 14.91 10.64 13.52
N GLN A 242 13.67 10.11 13.52
CA GLN A 242 13.32 8.91 14.28
C GLN A 242 14.01 7.67 13.70
N LEU A 243 13.94 7.46 12.38
CA LEU A 243 14.55 6.31 11.70
C LEU A 243 16.07 6.24 11.91
N LEU A 244 16.78 7.39 11.90
CA LEU A 244 18.23 7.44 12.16
C LEU A 244 18.63 6.94 13.56
N LYS A 245 17.70 6.92 14.51
CA LYS A 245 17.94 6.44 15.89
C LYS A 245 17.60 4.96 16.07
N MET A 246 16.92 4.35 15.07
CA MET A 246 16.42 2.99 15.17
C MET A 246 17.47 1.95 14.77
N THR A 247 17.29 0.76 15.30
CA THR A 247 18.02 -0.44 14.90
C THR A 247 17.01 -1.53 14.50
N ASP A 248 17.36 -2.35 13.55
CA ASP A 248 16.55 -3.48 13.13
C ASP A 248 16.54 -4.64 14.15
N ALA A 249 15.86 -5.74 13.83
CA ALA A 249 15.76 -6.93 14.69
C ALA A 249 17.11 -7.64 14.93
N LYS A 250 18.10 -7.39 14.07
CA LYS A 250 19.48 -7.92 14.23
C LYS A 250 20.43 -6.94 14.92
N GLY A 251 19.91 -5.79 15.40
CA GLY A 251 20.71 -4.78 16.07
C GLY A 251 21.51 -3.85 15.15
N ARG A 252 21.34 -3.94 13.83
CA ARG A 252 21.99 -3.03 12.86
C ARG A 252 21.30 -1.67 12.92
N LYS A 253 22.09 -0.61 13.01
CA LYS A 253 21.59 0.75 12.87
C LYS A 253 21.07 0.96 11.45
N LEU A 254 19.87 1.53 11.30
CA LEU A 254 19.28 1.79 9.99
C LEU A 254 20.11 2.81 9.21
N LYS A 255 20.42 2.48 7.96
CA LYS A 255 20.83 3.44 6.95
C LYS A 255 19.58 4.00 6.29
N VAL A 256 19.38 5.32 6.38
CA VAL A 256 18.15 5.97 5.92
C VAL A 256 18.44 6.82 4.69
N HIS A 257 17.73 6.54 3.60
CA HIS A 257 17.81 7.27 2.35
C HIS A 257 16.66 8.27 2.23
N LYS A 258 16.96 9.44 1.69
CA LYS A 258 15.98 10.50 1.46
C LYS A 258 15.40 10.38 0.07
N ILE A 259 14.08 10.41 -0.05
CA ILE A 259 13.37 10.54 -1.31
C ILE A 259 12.61 11.86 -1.29
N CYS A 260 12.77 12.67 -2.32
CA CYS A 260 12.13 13.98 -2.38
C CYS A 260 10.60 13.87 -2.36
N CYS A 261 9.95 14.87 -1.79
CA CYS A 261 8.52 15.09 -1.99
C CYS A 261 8.26 15.71 -3.37
N THR A 262 7.02 15.77 -3.81
CA THR A 262 6.62 16.58 -4.96
C THR A 262 7.08 18.04 -4.75
N LYS A 263 7.42 18.74 -5.81
CA LYS A 263 7.82 20.15 -5.72
C LYS A 263 6.64 21.00 -5.28
N GLU A 264 5.50 20.75 -5.90
CA GLU A 264 4.24 21.42 -5.56
C GLU A 264 3.29 20.41 -4.90
N PRO A 265 2.60 20.78 -3.81
CA PRO A 265 1.61 19.91 -3.20
C PRO A 265 0.49 19.55 -4.18
N VAL A 266 0.25 18.24 -4.36
CA VAL A 266 -0.87 17.79 -5.19
C VAL A 266 -2.17 18.01 -4.44
N ARG A 267 -3.15 18.61 -5.12
CA ARG A 267 -4.47 18.91 -4.55
C ARG A 267 -5.59 18.49 -5.48
N LEU A 268 -6.71 18.12 -4.89
CA LEU A 268 -7.93 17.85 -5.65
C LEU A 268 -8.38 19.11 -6.42
N GLY A 269 -8.65 18.91 -7.70
CA GLY A 269 -9.31 19.94 -8.53
C GLY A 269 -10.80 20.07 -8.22
N ASN A 270 -11.47 20.91 -8.98
CA ASN A 270 -12.92 21.00 -8.95
C ASN A 270 -13.52 19.91 -9.85
N PHE A 271 -13.49 18.67 -9.37
CA PHE A 271 -13.96 17.51 -10.13
C PHE A 271 -15.40 17.16 -9.79
N MET A 272 -16.07 16.49 -10.74
CA MET A 272 -17.33 15.80 -10.46
C MET A 272 -17.05 14.45 -9.81
N ILE A 273 -17.32 14.38 -8.51
CA ILE A 273 -17.36 13.15 -7.73
C ILE A 273 -18.80 13.02 -7.21
N ASP A 274 -19.39 11.86 -7.37
CA ASP A 274 -20.74 11.59 -6.91
C ASP A 274 -20.79 11.71 -5.38
N LYS A 275 -21.84 12.33 -4.87
CA LYS A 275 -22.05 12.44 -3.42
C LYS A 275 -23.08 11.40 -3.01
N THR A 276 -22.66 10.49 -2.17
CA THR A 276 -23.53 9.48 -1.57
C THR A 276 -23.58 9.63 -0.05
N SER A 277 -24.49 8.96 0.61
CA SER A 277 -24.50 8.82 2.07
C SER A 277 -23.48 7.78 2.56
N ASP A 278 -22.88 7.04 1.65
CA ASP A 278 -22.13 5.82 1.93
C ASP A 278 -20.61 6.07 1.96
N SER A 279 -20.18 7.31 1.68
CA SER A 279 -18.76 7.70 1.69
C SER A 279 -18.53 9.11 2.23
N ILE A 280 -17.29 9.36 2.68
CA ILE A 280 -16.84 10.70 3.05
C ILE A 280 -16.52 11.47 1.77
N GLY A 281 -17.14 12.67 1.63
CA GLY A 281 -16.92 13.53 0.47
C GLY A 281 -15.55 14.17 0.48
N ARG A 282 -14.97 14.39 -0.71
CA ARG A 282 -13.67 15.03 -0.92
C ARG A 282 -13.86 16.42 -1.51
N PRO A 283 -13.57 17.50 -0.77
CA PRO A 283 -13.71 18.85 -1.27
C PRO A 283 -12.59 19.25 -2.23
N ALA A 284 -12.91 20.12 -3.19
CA ALA A 284 -11.92 20.73 -4.06
C ALA A 284 -10.85 21.47 -3.23
N GLY A 285 -9.58 21.36 -3.65
CA GLY A 285 -8.43 21.95 -2.95
C GLY A 285 -7.87 21.12 -1.81
N GLU A 286 -8.51 19.98 -1.46
CA GLU A 286 -8.00 19.05 -0.48
C GLU A 286 -6.61 18.54 -0.86
N LEU A 287 -5.72 18.43 0.13
CA LEU A 287 -4.36 17.95 -0.04
C LEU A 287 -4.36 16.44 -0.27
N CYS A 288 -3.74 16.01 -1.36
CA CYS A 288 -3.55 14.59 -1.66
C CYS A 288 -2.21 14.09 -1.12
N ILE A 289 -2.16 12.83 -0.71
CA ILE A 289 -0.93 12.20 -0.21
C ILE A 289 -0.10 11.67 -1.40
N ALA A 290 0.57 12.59 -2.09
CA ALA A 290 1.40 12.28 -3.25
C ALA A 290 2.83 11.92 -2.79
N SER A 291 3.06 10.63 -2.54
CA SER A 291 4.36 10.12 -2.11
C SER A 291 5.01 9.24 -3.18
N TYR A 292 6.25 9.58 -3.57
CA TYR A 292 7.05 8.73 -4.47
C TYR A 292 7.46 7.40 -3.80
N LEU A 293 7.33 7.27 -2.46
CA LEU A 293 7.59 6.02 -1.75
C LEU A 293 6.48 4.99 -1.90
N ASN A 294 5.30 5.40 -2.39
CA ASN A 294 4.22 4.47 -2.68
C ASN A 294 4.47 3.71 -4.00
N PHE A 295 5.71 3.29 -4.22
CA PHE A 295 6.15 2.47 -5.35
C PHE A 295 5.93 0.98 -5.11
N LEU A 296 5.90 0.21 -6.19
CA LEU A 296 5.90 -1.26 -6.14
C LEU A 296 7.23 -1.82 -6.61
N ILE A 297 7.86 -2.66 -5.80
CA ILE A 297 8.99 -3.48 -6.24
C ILE A 297 8.42 -4.67 -7.02
N VAL A 298 8.94 -4.96 -8.21
CA VAL A 298 8.57 -6.11 -9.05
C VAL A 298 9.82 -6.91 -9.44
N ASN A 299 9.66 -8.08 -10.04
CA ASN A 299 10.79 -8.89 -10.49
C ASN A 299 11.63 -8.14 -11.53
N GLY A 300 12.86 -7.75 -11.16
CA GLY A 300 13.74 -6.97 -12.03
C GLY A 300 13.35 -5.49 -12.24
N GLY A 301 12.31 -4.98 -11.57
CA GLY A 301 11.87 -3.60 -11.70
C GLY A 301 11.35 -2.96 -10.42
N VAL A 302 11.11 -1.65 -10.49
CA VAL A 302 10.40 -0.85 -9.49
C VAL A 302 9.46 0.08 -10.23
N ILE A 303 8.16 0.00 -9.97
CA ILE A 303 7.14 0.86 -10.59
C ILE A 303 6.91 2.06 -9.67
N VAL A 304 7.25 3.24 -10.17
CA VAL A 304 7.33 4.48 -9.39
C VAL A 304 6.21 5.44 -9.81
N PRO A 305 5.41 5.96 -8.86
CA PRO A 305 4.38 6.94 -9.19
C PRO A 305 5.00 8.24 -9.74
N GLN A 306 4.31 8.87 -10.69
CA GLN A 306 4.63 10.18 -11.24
C GLN A 306 3.40 11.06 -11.18
N TYR A 307 3.58 12.37 -11.00
CA TYR A 307 2.51 13.30 -10.69
C TYR A 307 2.41 14.48 -11.65
N ASP A 308 3.17 14.48 -12.77
CA ASP A 308 3.38 15.67 -13.61
C ASP A 308 3.95 16.83 -12.78
N ASP A 309 4.99 16.51 -12.02
CA ASP A 309 5.66 17.41 -11.08
C ASP A 309 7.13 17.57 -11.44
N ALA A 310 7.69 18.72 -11.12
CA ALA A 310 9.09 19.03 -11.44
C ALA A 310 10.09 18.06 -10.79
N ASN A 311 9.73 17.40 -9.69
CA ASN A 311 10.55 16.42 -8.99
C ASN A 311 10.38 14.98 -9.48
N ASP A 312 9.49 14.72 -10.45
CA ASP A 312 9.25 13.35 -10.96
C ASP A 312 10.55 12.67 -11.44
N ALA A 313 11.35 13.37 -12.23
CA ALA A 313 12.61 12.84 -12.73
C ALA A 313 13.64 12.61 -11.59
N LEU A 314 13.72 13.53 -10.64
CA LEU A 314 14.61 13.41 -9.48
C LEU A 314 14.21 12.22 -8.60
N ALA A 315 12.93 12.04 -8.30
CA ALA A 315 12.44 10.92 -7.52
C ALA A 315 12.74 9.58 -8.20
N LEU A 316 12.54 9.50 -9.53
CA LEU A 316 12.84 8.31 -10.32
C LEU A 316 14.34 7.96 -10.26
N GLU A 317 15.24 8.96 -10.40
CA GLU A 317 16.69 8.79 -10.28
C GLU A 317 17.10 8.34 -8.88
N GLN A 318 16.55 8.98 -7.83
CA GLN A 318 16.82 8.60 -6.44
C GLN A 318 16.43 7.14 -6.19
N ILE A 319 15.21 6.73 -6.61
CA ILE A 319 14.73 5.35 -6.43
C ILE A 319 15.57 4.37 -7.27
N GLN A 320 15.91 4.72 -8.53
CA GLN A 320 16.81 3.89 -9.36
C GLN A 320 18.15 3.63 -8.67
N SER A 321 18.71 4.64 -8.00
CA SER A 321 19.98 4.49 -7.27
C SER A 321 19.92 3.52 -6.09
N LEU A 322 18.74 3.35 -5.48
CA LEU A 322 18.51 2.42 -4.37
C LEU A 322 18.39 0.96 -4.84
N PHE A 323 18.02 0.75 -6.10
CA PHE A 323 17.77 -0.56 -6.71
C PHE A 323 18.63 -0.74 -7.97
N PRO A 324 19.97 -0.85 -7.84
CA PRO A 324 20.87 -0.94 -9.02
C PRO A 324 20.61 -2.18 -9.88
N ASP A 325 20.08 -3.26 -9.29
CA ASP A 325 19.77 -4.52 -9.97
C ASP A 325 18.36 -4.56 -10.57
N ARG A 326 17.59 -3.46 -10.47
CA ARG A 326 16.21 -3.35 -10.96
C ARG A 326 16.06 -2.11 -11.83
N LYS A 327 15.14 -2.15 -12.77
CA LYS A 327 14.80 -0.99 -13.61
C LYS A 327 13.69 -0.19 -12.95
N ALA A 328 13.94 1.07 -12.60
CA ALA A 328 12.89 1.99 -12.19
C ALA A 328 12.06 2.45 -13.41
N VAL A 329 10.75 2.34 -13.32
CA VAL A 329 9.79 2.73 -14.36
C VAL A 329 8.79 3.71 -13.77
N GLY A 330 8.81 4.94 -14.23
CA GLY A 330 7.83 5.97 -13.86
C GLY A 330 6.48 5.73 -14.55
N VAL A 331 5.39 5.83 -13.82
CA VAL A 331 4.03 5.75 -14.34
C VAL A 331 3.21 6.92 -13.83
N MET A 332 2.51 7.62 -14.72
CA MET A 332 1.61 8.70 -14.34
C MET A 332 0.43 8.17 -13.54
N THR A 333 0.31 8.62 -12.29
CA THR A 333 -0.68 8.11 -11.32
C THR A 333 -1.46 9.20 -10.60
N ARG A 334 -1.47 10.43 -11.13
CA ARG A 334 -2.19 11.55 -10.53
C ARG A 334 -3.68 11.23 -10.31
N GLU A 335 -4.29 10.47 -11.22
CA GLU A 335 -5.68 10.04 -11.09
C GLU A 335 -5.90 9.03 -9.96
N ILE A 336 -4.86 8.27 -9.59
CA ILE A 336 -4.94 7.33 -8.47
C ILE A 336 -4.83 8.10 -7.15
N VAL A 337 -3.92 9.06 -7.05
CA VAL A 337 -3.74 9.84 -5.82
C VAL A 337 -4.96 10.69 -5.49
N TYR A 338 -5.75 11.09 -6.47
CA TYR A 338 -7.04 11.74 -6.24
C TYR A 338 -8.05 10.83 -5.55
N GLY A 339 -7.89 9.52 -5.64
CA GLY A 339 -8.68 8.52 -4.93
C GLY A 339 -8.18 8.21 -3.52
N GLY A 340 -7.03 8.76 -3.08
CA GLY A 340 -6.52 8.64 -1.71
C GLY A 340 -5.31 7.73 -1.51
N GLY A 341 -4.74 7.12 -2.55
CA GLY A 341 -3.56 6.27 -2.47
C GLY A 341 -2.75 6.23 -3.75
N ASN A 342 -1.84 5.26 -3.91
CA ASN A 342 -1.06 5.13 -5.12
C ASN A 342 -0.70 3.67 -5.46
N ILE A 343 0.38 3.43 -6.21
CA ILE A 343 0.78 2.14 -6.80
C ILE A 343 0.88 1.02 -5.76
N HIS A 344 1.50 1.28 -4.60
CA HIS A 344 1.57 0.29 -3.53
C HIS A 344 0.19 -0.06 -2.99
N CYS A 345 -0.65 0.94 -2.76
CA CYS A 345 -2.00 0.76 -2.20
C CYS A 345 -2.93 -0.06 -3.11
N ILE A 346 -2.77 0.05 -4.44
CA ILE A 346 -3.62 -0.64 -5.42
C ILE A 346 -3.13 -2.05 -5.80
N THR A 347 -2.03 -2.50 -5.22
CA THR A 347 -1.34 -3.74 -5.63
C THR A 347 -1.07 -4.66 -4.45
N GLN A 348 -1.22 -5.98 -4.64
CA GLN A 348 -0.87 -6.99 -3.65
C GLN A 348 -0.07 -8.12 -4.30
N GLN A 349 1.13 -8.37 -3.80
CA GLN A 349 2.03 -9.38 -4.31
C GLN A 349 1.82 -10.76 -3.70
N ILE A 350 2.04 -11.78 -4.48
CA ILE A 350 2.25 -13.16 -4.01
C ILE A 350 3.73 -13.50 -4.18
N PRO A 351 4.44 -13.96 -3.14
CA PRO A 351 5.81 -14.43 -3.27
C PRO A 351 5.87 -15.79 -3.98
N VAL A 352 6.96 -16.04 -4.72
CA VAL A 352 7.20 -17.34 -5.37
C VAL A 352 7.25 -18.45 -4.32
N ARG A 353 6.54 -19.54 -4.58
CA ARG A 353 6.70 -20.84 -3.88
C ARG A 353 8.04 -21.45 -4.32
N ARG A 354 8.88 -21.86 -3.41
CA ARG A 354 10.16 -22.51 -3.70
C ARG A 354 10.11 -23.99 -3.41
#